data_b26e5bb5ab7a5727a3f0d6bb4a79aac1
#
_entry.id   b26e5bb5ab7a5727a3f0d6bb4a79aac1
#
_cell.length_a   1.000
_cell.length_b   1.000
_cell.length_c   1.000
_cell.angle_alpha   90.00
_cell.angle_beta   90.00
_cell.angle_gamma   90.00
#
_symmetry.space_group_name_H-M   'P 1'
#
loop_
_entity.id
_entity.type
_entity.pdbx_description
1 polymer ?
#
loop_
_entity_poly.entity_id
_entity_poly.type
_entity_poly.pdbx_seq_one_letter_code
_entity_poly.pdbx_strand_id
1 'polypeptide(L)'
;MPVSRKKVIVRKLSRDWLSGYLPPSAFVVQEHAEMLDLSGKLVSVPMAEVKWICFVRDFQSGDANQPERLLRKTFVTRPRSQGLWVRVRLKDNDLIEGLAPNDLTLLEGEGIFLVPPDTRSNTQRIFLPRQAVTELDILAVIKTGARRGPAEAVQEDLFKGQNSPS
;
A
#
# COMPACT_ATOMS: atom_id res chain seq x y z
N MET A 1 23.72 -0.63 -14.86
CA MET A 1 23.44 -0.67 -13.42
C MET A 1 22.41 -1.75 -13.13
N PRO A 2 22.67 -2.65 -12.19
CA PRO A 2 21.65 -3.62 -11.83
C PRO A 2 20.46 -2.89 -11.21
N VAL A 3 19.28 -3.13 -11.76
CA VAL A 3 18.04 -2.61 -11.20
C VAL A 3 17.80 -3.33 -9.87
N SER A 4 17.70 -2.59 -8.79
CA SER A 4 17.39 -3.16 -7.49
C SER A 4 15.98 -3.76 -7.53
N ARG A 5 15.89 -5.07 -7.45
CA ARG A 5 14.62 -5.78 -7.43
C ARG A 5 14.15 -5.99 -6.01
N LYS A 6 12.83 -5.93 -5.83
CA LYS A 6 12.20 -6.08 -4.53
C LYS A 6 11.58 -7.47 -4.41
N LYS A 7 11.71 -8.06 -3.24
CA LYS A 7 11.06 -9.34 -2.91
C LYS A 7 9.56 -9.12 -2.79
N VAL A 8 8.78 -9.94 -3.47
CA VAL A 8 7.33 -9.84 -3.45
C VAL A 8 6.68 -11.21 -3.30
N ILE A 9 5.49 -11.19 -2.73
CA ILE A 9 4.57 -12.31 -2.72
C ILE A 9 3.31 -11.85 -3.43
N VAL A 10 2.98 -12.50 -4.54
CA VAL A 10 1.78 -12.22 -5.32
C VAL A 10 0.70 -13.19 -4.87
N ARG A 11 -0.39 -12.68 -4.31
CA ARG A 11 -1.57 -13.47 -3.96
C ARG A 11 -2.58 -13.33 -5.08
N LYS A 12 -3.08 -14.46 -5.58
CA LYS A 12 -4.14 -14.47 -6.58
C LYS A 12 -5.52 -14.52 -5.92
N LEU A 13 -6.53 -14.09 -6.64
CA LEU A 13 -7.92 -14.22 -6.21
C LEU A 13 -8.34 -15.69 -6.02
N SER A 14 -7.70 -16.61 -6.74
CA SER A 14 -7.86 -18.06 -6.56
C SER A 14 -7.29 -18.60 -5.26
N ARG A 15 -6.62 -17.77 -4.48
CA ARG A 15 -5.85 -18.09 -3.25
C ARG A 15 -4.47 -18.65 -3.50
N ASP A 16 -4.10 -18.97 -4.74
CA ASP A 16 -2.73 -19.32 -5.09
C ASP A 16 -1.79 -18.14 -4.88
N TRP A 17 -0.52 -18.42 -4.73
CA TRP A 17 0.48 -17.38 -4.52
C TRP A 17 1.81 -17.74 -5.17
N LEU A 18 2.58 -16.70 -5.46
CA LEU A 18 3.91 -16.79 -6.05
C LEU A 18 4.87 -15.89 -5.29
N SER A 19 6.04 -16.42 -4.98
CA SER A 19 7.14 -15.60 -4.47
C SER A 19 8.10 -15.28 -5.61
N GLY A 20 8.64 -14.07 -5.60
CA GLY A 20 9.59 -13.68 -6.63
C GLY A 20 10.08 -12.25 -6.45
N TYR A 21 10.56 -11.67 -7.55
CA TYR A 21 11.18 -10.35 -7.55
C TYR A 21 10.53 -9.47 -8.60
N LEU A 22 10.20 -8.25 -8.20
CA LEU A 22 9.70 -7.21 -9.10
C LEU A 22 10.65 -6.01 -9.11
N PRO A 23 10.75 -5.29 -10.25
CA PRO A 23 11.33 -3.95 -10.21
C PRO A 23 10.47 -3.04 -9.33
N PRO A 24 11.03 -2.00 -8.69
CA PRO A 24 10.28 -1.15 -7.76
C PRO A 24 9.18 -0.33 -8.44
N SER A 25 9.24 -0.19 -9.74
CA SER A 25 8.27 0.56 -10.54
C SER A 25 8.13 -0.07 -11.91
N ALA A 26 7.03 0.26 -12.61
CA ALA A 26 6.78 -0.18 -13.99
C ALA A 26 6.81 -1.70 -14.16
N PHE A 27 6.27 -2.44 -13.19
CA PHE A 27 6.21 -3.90 -13.24
C PHE A 27 4.99 -4.45 -13.97
N VAL A 28 4.04 -3.59 -14.33
CA VAL A 28 2.87 -3.98 -15.10
C VAL A 28 3.11 -3.66 -16.57
N VAL A 29 3.08 -4.69 -17.40
CA VAL A 29 3.27 -4.59 -18.85
C VAL A 29 2.11 -5.30 -19.53
N GLN A 30 1.35 -4.58 -20.36
CA GLN A 30 0.21 -5.14 -21.10
C GLN A 30 -0.75 -5.93 -20.18
N GLU A 31 -1.13 -5.31 -19.07
CA GLU A 31 -2.07 -5.88 -18.08
C GLU A 31 -1.54 -7.14 -17.37
N HIS A 32 -0.24 -7.38 -17.40
CA HIS A 32 0.42 -8.48 -16.70
C HIS A 32 1.50 -7.94 -15.76
N ALA A 33 1.60 -8.56 -14.59
CA ALA A 33 2.74 -8.33 -13.72
C ALA A 33 3.89 -9.23 -14.18
N GLU A 34 4.99 -8.63 -14.61
CA GLU A 34 6.18 -9.37 -15.01
C GLU A 34 7.15 -9.46 -13.84
N MET A 35 7.42 -10.68 -13.39
CA MET A 35 8.27 -10.92 -12.24
C MET A 35 9.28 -12.03 -12.54
N LEU A 36 10.35 -12.06 -11.77
CA LEU A 36 11.24 -13.22 -11.74
C LEU A 36 10.84 -14.13 -10.60
N ASP A 37 10.70 -15.42 -10.87
CA ASP A 37 10.49 -16.40 -9.81
C ASP A 37 11.79 -16.63 -9.02
N LEU A 38 11.73 -17.52 -8.02
CA LEU A 38 12.89 -17.80 -7.18
C LEU A 38 14.03 -18.50 -7.93
N SER A 39 13.75 -19.09 -9.09
CA SER A 39 14.78 -19.70 -9.96
C SER A 39 15.38 -18.71 -10.95
N GLY A 40 14.87 -17.46 -10.99
CA GLY A 40 15.33 -16.45 -11.93
C GLY A 40 14.62 -16.46 -13.27
N LYS A 41 13.56 -17.26 -13.41
CA LYS A 41 12.78 -17.36 -14.63
C LYS A 41 11.72 -16.25 -14.67
N LEU A 42 11.54 -15.65 -15.84
CA LEU A 42 10.50 -14.63 -16.04
C LEU A 42 9.12 -15.29 -16.03
N VAL A 43 8.23 -14.76 -15.18
CA VAL A 43 6.85 -15.20 -15.06
C VAL A 43 5.94 -13.99 -15.28
N SER A 44 4.91 -14.18 -16.08
CA SER A 44 3.91 -13.15 -16.38
C SER A 44 2.58 -13.53 -15.73
N VAL A 45 2.06 -12.69 -14.86
CA VAL A 45 0.82 -12.94 -14.12
C VAL A 45 -0.24 -11.95 -14.58
N PRO A 46 -1.39 -12.40 -15.11
CA PRO A 46 -2.46 -11.47 -15.49
C PRO A 46 -2.94 -10.67 -14.28
N MET A 47 -2.99 -9.35 -14.41
CA MET A 47 -3.42 -8.47 -13.31
C MET A 47 -4.87 -8.77 -12.89
N ALA A 48 -5.71 -9.24 -13.80
CA ALA A 48 -7.08 -9.64 -13.50
C ALA A 48 -7.17 -10.78 -12.48
N GLU A 49 -6.12 -11.59 -12.35
CA GLU A 49 -6.06 -12.69 -11.39
C GLU A 49 -5.44 -12.31 -10.06
N VAL A 50 -4.82 -11.14 -9.96
CA VAL A 50 -4.06 -10.72 -8.78
C VAL A 50 -4.99 -10.08 -7.75
N LYS A 51 -4.94 -10.59 -6.53
CA LYS A 51 -5.60 -9.98 -5.38
C LYS A 51 -4.76 -8.81 -4.83
N TRP A 52 -3.52 -9.08 -4.48
CA TRP A 52 -2.55 -8.07 -4.05
C TRP A 52 -1.12 -8.55 -4.27
N ILE A 53 -0.20 -7.61 -4.24
CA ILE A 53 1.23 -7.88 -4.28
C ILE A 53 1.83 -7.31 -3.00
N CYS A 54 2.37 -8.19 -2.15
CA CYS A 54 3.02 -7.81 -0.91
C CYS A 54 4.52 -7.65 -1.15
N PHE A 55 5.04 -6.46 -0.90
CA PHE A 55 6.49 -6.22 -0.89
C PHE A 55 7.00 -6.61 0.49
N VAL A 56 7.84 -7.63 0.53
CA VAL A 56 8.24 -8.29 1.78
C VAL A 56 9.73 -8.15 2.03
N ARG A 57 10.12 -8.29 3.31
CA ARG A 57 11.54 -8.29 3.71
C ARG A 57 12.18 -9.63 3.40
N ASP A 58 11.44 -10.72 3.60
CA ASP A 58 11.93 -12.08 3.45
C ASP A 58 10.81 -12.99 2.93
N PHE A 59 11.19 -14.08 2.27
CA PHE A 59 10.25 -15.10 1.80
C PHE A 59 9.88 -16.13 2.87
N GLN A 60 10.68 -16.25 3.92
CA GLN A 60 10.46 -17.23 4.99
C GLN A 60 9.55 -16.66 6.07
N SER A 61 8.25 -16.71 5.83
CA SER A 61 7.25 -16.28 6.81
C SER A 61 6.89 -17.36 7.83
N GLY A 62 7.40 -18.57 7.68
CA GLY A 62 7.07 -19.69 8.54
C GLY A 62 5.74 -20.39 8.24
N ASP A 63 4.98 -19.90 7.27
CA ASP A 63 3.71 -20.51 6.86
C ASP A 63 3.68 -20.69 5.34
N ALA A 64 3.71 -21.95 4.91
CA ALA A 64 3.73 -22.26 3.49
C ALA A 64 2.41 -21.97 2.78
N ASN A 65 1.29 -21.92 3.52
CA ASN A 65 -0.03 -21.67 2.95
C ASN A 65 -0.40 -20.20 2.93
N GLN A 66 0.13 -19.44 3.87
CA GLN A 66 -0.12 -18.00 4.01
C GLN A 66 1.19 -17.26 4.25
N PRO A 67 2.00 -17.06 3.22
CA PRO A 67 3.30 -16.39 3.37
C PRO A 67 3.17 -14.94 3.85
N GLU A 68 1.99 -14.33 3.69
CA GLU A 68 1.66 -13.02 4.25
C GLU A 68 0.87 -13.08 5.55
N ARG A 69 0.93 -14.21 6.27
CA ARG A 69 0.15 -14.45 7.48
C ARG A 69 0.28 -13.35 8.54
N LEU A 70 1.45 -12.79 8.67
CA LEU A 70 1.69 -11.73 9.66
C LEU A 70 1.18 -10.36 9.20
N LEU A 71 0.55 -10.30 8.04
CA LEU A 71 -0.05 -9.07 7.55
C LEU A 71 -1.26 -8.72 8.41
N ARG A 72 -1.18 -7.60 9.11
CA ARG A 72 -2.34 -7.05 9.80
C ARG A 72 -3.22 -6.31 8.79
N LYS A 73 -4.51 -6.60 8.84
CA LYS A 73 -5.49 -6.03 7.91
C LYS A 73 -6.17 -4.77 8.43
N THR A 74 -6.12 -4.54 9.75
CA THR A 74 -6.78 -3.38 10.36
C THR A 74 -5.86 -2.70 11.37
N PHE A 75 -6.09 -1.39 11.57
CA PHE A 75 -5.40 -0.64 12.61
C PHE A 75 -6.07 -0.85 13.96
N VAL A 76 -5.27 -1.11 14.98
CA VAL A 76 -5.76 -1.23 16.37
C VAL A 76 -6.04 0.17 16.93
N THR A 77 -5.21 1.15 16.56
CA THR A 77 -5.36 2.54 16.95
C THR A 77 -5.24 3.43 15.72
N ARG A 78 -5.60 4.70 15.87
CA ARG A 78 -5.45 5.68 14.78
C ARG A 78 -4.01 5.69 14.27
N PRO A 79 -3.80 5.62 12.94
CA PRO A 79 -2.45 5.70 12.35
C PRO A 79 -1.74 6.99 12.74
N ARG A 80 -0.43 6.89 12.94
CA ARG A 80 0.43 8.05 13.28
C ARG A 80 1.21 8.57 12.09
N SER A 81 1.44 7.73 11.09
CA SER A 81 2.14 8.12 9.88
C SER A 81 1.22 8.89 8.94
N GLN A 82 1.80 9.83 8.21
CA GLN A 82 1.06 10.66 7.27
C GLN A 82 0.49 9.84 6.11
N GLY A 83 -0.71 10.17 5.67
CA GLY A 83 -1.35 9.58 4.51
C GLY A 83 -2.87 9.55 4.64
N LEU A 84 -3.52 8.93 3.68
CA LEU A 84 -4.95 8.66 3.74
C LEU A 84 -5.18 7.32 4.42
N TRP A 85 -5.86 7.33 5.54
CA TRP A 85 -6.31 6.09 6.19
C TRP A 85 -7.51 5.58 5.41
N VAL A 86 -7.32 4.47 4.70
CA VAL A 86 -8.36 3.91 3.84
C VAL A 86 -8.73 2.50 4.28
N ARG A 87 -9.96 2.14 4.00
CA ARG A 87 -10.46 0.77 4.09
C ARG A 87 -10.88 0.32 2.70
N VAL A 88 -10.37 -0.81 2.26
CA VAL A 88 -10.60 -1.31 0.91
C VAL A 88 -11.27 -2.67 0.98
N ARG A 89 -12.35 -2.83 0.23
CA ARG A 89 -13.00 -4.12 0.01
C ARG A 89 -12.53 -4.67 -1.33
N LEU A 90 -12.15 -5.93 -1.32
CA LEU A 90 -11.67 -6.63 -2.52
C LEU A 90 -12.76 -7.52 -3.11
N LYS A 91 -12.56 -8.00 -4.34
CA LYS A 91 -13.52 -8.84 -5.05
C LYS A 91 -13.90 -10.12 -4.32
N ASP A 92 -13.01 -10.66 -3.50
CA ASP A 92 -13.27 -11.84 -2.67
C ASP A 92 -13.93 -11.50 -1.33
N ASN A 93 -14.41 -10.27 -1.17
CA ASN A 93 -15.01 -9.69 0.03
C ASN A 93 -14.05 -9.51 1.22
N ASP A 94 -12.77 -9.72 1.02
CA ASP A 94 -11.78 -9.42 2.06
C ASP A 94 -11.66 -7.90 2.25
N LEU A 95 -11.44 -7.49 3.50
CA LEU A 95 -11.25 -6.09 3.86
C LEU A 95 -9.83 -5.86 4.33
N ILE A 96 -9.23 -4.76 3.85
CA ILE A 96 -7.91 -4.35 4.29
C ILE A 96 -7.89 -2.85 4.55
N GLU A 97 -7.24 -2.45 5.64
CA GLU A 97 -6.94 -1.06 5.92
C GLU A 97 -5.47 -0.79 5.66
N GLY A 98 -5.16 0.44 5.35
CA GLY A 98 -3.79 0.88 5.15
C GLY A 98 -3.71 2.38 4.99
N LEU A 99 -2.50 2.89 4.84
CA LEU A 99 -2.25 4.28 4.51
C LEU A 99 -1.91 4.39 3.04
N ALA A 100 -2.73 5.11 2.30
CA ALA A 100 -2.50 5.42 0.90
C ALA A 100 -1.80 6.79 0.78
N PRO A 101 -1.04 7.03 -0.30
CA PRO A 101 -0.52 8.35 -0.57
C PRO A 101 -1.67 9.36 -0.79
N ASN A 102 -1.55 10.54 -0.19
CA ASN A 102 -2.50 11.62 -0.42
C ASN A 102 -2.04 12.47 -1.60
N ASP A 103 -2.07 11.88 -2.78
CA ASP A 103 -1.67 12.51 -4.03
C ASP A 103 -2.40 11.87 -5.22
N LEU A 104 -2.08 12.30 -6.43
CA LEU A 104 -2.73 11.84 -7.65
C LEU A 104 -2.50 10.35 -7.97
N THR A 105 -1.51 9.73 -7.36
CA THR A 105 -1.26 8.29 -7.59
C THR A 105 -2.43 7.43 -7.13
N LEU A 106 -3.26 7.94 -6.22
CA LEU A 106 -4.49 7.26 -5.81
C LEU A 106 -5.48 7.10 -6.98
N LEU A 107 -5.47 8.04 -7.92
CA LEU A 107 -6.38 8.08 -9.06
C LEU A 107 -5.77 7.56 -10.34
N GLU A 108 -4.47 7.42 -10.39
CA GLU A 108 -3.71 7.07 -11.59
C GLU A 108 -3.08 5.67 -11.46
N GLY A 109 -2.70 5.11 -12.61
CA GLY A 109 -1.96 3.86 -12.68
C GLY A 109 -2.82 2.61 -12.51
N GLU A 110 -2.15 1.49 -12.35
CA GLU A 110 -2.74 0.15 -12.36
C GLU A 110 -3.30 -0.28 -11.01
N GLY A 111 -3.05 0.50 -9.97
CA GLY A 111 -3.50 0.17 -8.63
C GLY A 111 -3.03 1.15 -7.58
N ILE A 112 -3.22 0.77 -6.34
CA ILE A 112 -3.00 1.62 -5.17
C ILE A 112 -1.94 0.97 -4.28
N PHE A 113 -0.93 1.74 -3.87
CA PHE A 113 0.01 1.31 -2.85
C PHE A 113 -0.53 1.64 -1.46
N LEU A 114 -0.47 0.67 -0.56
CA LEU A 114 -0.83 0.86 0.84
C LEU A 114 0.35 0.51 1.74
N VAL A 115 0.54 1.30 2.78
CA VAL A 115 1.37 0.92 3.92
C VAL A 115 0.47 0.17 4.90
N PRO A 116 0.79 -1.09 5.24
CA PRO A 116 -0.06 -1.90 6.12
C PRO A 116 -0.05 -1.35 7.56
N PRO A 117 -1.04 -1.76 8.39
CA PRO A 117 -1.14 -1.30 9.78
C PRO A 117 0.06 -1.60 10.64
N ASP A 118 0.78 -2.69 10.38
CA ASP A 118 1.97 -3.05 11.13
C ASP A 118 3.19 -3.11 10.20
N THR A 119 3.98 -2.03 10.22
CA THR A 119 5.21 -1.93 9.43
C THR A 119 6.35 -2.81 9.96
N ARG A 120 6.20 -3.37 11.16
CA ARG A 120 7.17 -4.32 11.73
C ARG A 120 6.98 -5.73 11.20
N SER A 121 5.84 -5.99 10.56
CA SER A 121 5.59 -7.28 9.91
C SER A 121 6.52 -7.46 8.71
N ASN A 122 6.53 -8.67 8.18
CA ASN A 122 7.31 -8.98 6.98
C ASN A 122 6.89 -8.14 5.77
N THR A 123 5.63 -7.73 5.70
CA THR A 123 5.10 -6.93 4.60
C THR A 123 5.33 -5.44 4.84
N GLN A 124 6.10 -4.82 3.97
CA GLN A 124 6.43 -3.39 4.04
C GLN A 124 5.40 -2.53 3.31
N ARG A 125 4.91 -3.00 2.18
CA ARG A 125 3.97 -2.31 1.30
C ARG A 125 3.09 -3.32 0.61
N ILE A 126 1.87 -2.90 0.27
CA ILE A 126 0.93 -3.72 -0.49
C ILE A 126 0.52 -2.95 -1.72
N PHE A 127 0.58 -3.60 -2.87
CA PHE A 127 -0.01 -3.07 -4.09
C PHE A 127 -1.36 -3.77 -4.33
N LEU A 128 -2.42 -2.97 -4.39
CA LEU A 128 -3.76 -3.44 -4.70
C LEU A 128 -4.07 -3.10 -6.16
N PRO A 129 -4.19 -4.10 -7.05
CA PRO A 129 -4.63 -3.82 -8.41
C PRO A 129 -6.00 -3.15 -8.39
N ARG A 130 -6.17 -2.14 -9.23
CA ARG A 130 -7.44 -1.42 -9.30
C ARG A 130 -8.61 -2.34 -9.61
N GLN A 131 -8.37 -3.35 -10.45
CA GLN A 131 -9.37 -4.36 -10.81
C GLN A 131 -9.82 -5.24 -9.63
N ALA A 132 -8.98 -5.39 -8.61
CA ALA A 132 -9.29 -6.20 -7.42
C ALA A 132 -10.16 -5.45 -6.41
N VAL A 133 -10.26 -4.13 -6.52
CA VAL A 133 -10.94 -3.27 -5.56
C VAL A 133 -12.40 -3.08 -5.96
N THR A 134 -13.33 -3.34 -5.04
CA THR A 134 -14.77 -3.09 -5.25
C THR A 134 -15.25 -1.87 -4.51
N GLU A 135 -14.66 -1.55 -3.35
CA GLU A 135 -15.01 -0.37 -2.57
C GLU A 135 -13.76 0.22 -1.92
N LEU A 136 -13.71 1.52 -1.83
CA LEU A 136 -12.67 2.23 -1.10
C LEU A 136 -13.31 3.32 -0.26
N ASP A 137 -13.11 3.24 1.06
CA ASP A 137 -13.57 4.24 2.01
C ASP A 137 -12.37 5.00 2.56
N ILE A 138 -12.42 6.32 2.51
CA ILE A 138 -11.43 7.17 3.17
C ILE A 138 -11.93 7.43 4.58
N LEU A 139 -11.24 6.88 5.57
CA LEU A 139 -11.64 7.00 6.97
C LEU A 139 -11.16 8.30 7.58
N ALA A 140 -9.95 8.75 7.23
CA ALA A 140 -9.40 10.01 7.71
C ALA A 140 -8.17 10.42 6.90
N VAL A 141 -7.85 11.70 6.96
CA VAL A 141 -6.57 12.22 6.49
C VAL A 141 -5.66 12.32 7.71
N ILE A 142 -4.56 11.57 7.70
CA ILE A 142 -3.61 11.56 8.80
C ILE A 142 -2.47 12.52 8.46
N LYS A 143 -2.33 13.55 9.27
CA LYS A 143 -1.22 14.48 9.20
C LYS A 143 -0.27 14.17 10.35
N THR A 144 1.04 14.39 10.13
CA THR A 144 2.03 14.22 11.20
C THR A 144 1.74 15.24 12.30
N GLY A 145 1.14 14.77 13.41
CA GLY A 145 0.49 15.62 14.38
C GLY A 145 1.39 16.28 15.40
N ALA A 146 2.69 16.03 15.38
CA ALA A 146 3.57 16.53 16.43
C ALA A 146 4.23 17.89 16.12
N ARG A 147 4.09 18.40 14.90
CA ARG A 147 4.65 19.70 14.52
C ARG A 147 3.60 20.52 13.80
N ARG A 148 3.10 21.55 14.48
CA ARG A 148 2.46 22.63 13.78
C ARG A 148 3.51 23.23 12.84
N GLY A 149 3.29 23.11 11.55
CA GLY A 149 4.18 23.70 10.57
C GLY A 149 4.20 25.23 10.72
N PRO A 150 5.29 25.90 10.31
CA PRO A 150 5.37 27.36 10.36
C PRO A 150 4.19 28.05 9.67
N ALA A 151 3.59 27.43 8.67
CA ALA A 151 2.45 27.98 7.95
C ALA A 151 1.18 28.08 8.81
N GLU A 152 0.93 27.12 9.70
CA GLU A 152 -0.21 27.18 10.61
C GLU A 152 -0.04 28.25 11.68
N ALA A 153 1.17 28.42 12.21
CA ALA A 153 1.47 29.46 13.17
C ALA A 153 1.28 30.87 12.57
N VAL A 154 1.72 31.07 11.32
CA VAL A 154 1.54 32.33 10.60
C VAL A 154 0.06 32.62 10.36
N GLN A 155 -0.72 31.60 10.04
CA GLN A 155 -2.15 31.73 9.78
C GLN A 155 -2.94 32.11 11.06
N GLU A 156 -2.59 31.53 12.20
CA GLU A 156 -3.18 31.89 13.48
C GLU A 156 -2.87 33.34 13.87
N ASP A 157 -1.66 33.79 13.65
CA ASP A 157 -1.27 35.16 13.93
C ASP A 157 -2.00 36.17 13.04
N LEU A 158 -2.22 35.81 11.77
CA LEU A 158 -3.01 36.67 10.87
C LEU A 158 -4.46 36.79 11.32
N PHE A 159 -5.09 35.76 11.79
CA PHE A 159 -6.44 35.78 12.33
C PHE A 159 -6.51 36.58 13.62
N LYS A 160 -5.55 36.48 14.51
CA LYS A 160 -5.50 37.30 15.73
C LYS A 160 -5.31 38.76 15.44
N GLY A 161 -4.55 39.12 14.41
CA GLY A 161 -4.35 40.51 14.00
C GLY A 161 -5.59 41.16 13.41
N GLN A 162 -6.47 40.40 12.76
CA GLN A 162 -7.72 40.91 12.20
C GLN A 162 -8.82 41.13 13.25
N ASN A 163 -8.73 40.47 14.38
CA ASN A 163 -9.71 40.57 15.45
C ASN A 163 -9.30 41.52 16.57
N SER A 164 -8.21 42.26 16.43
CA SER A 164 -7.83 43.29 17.38
C SER A 164 -8.68 44.53 17.15
N PRO A 165 -9.48 44.94 18.11
CA PRO A 165 -10.15 46.25 18.01
C PRO A 165 -9.09 47.35 18.00
N SER A 166 -9.10 48.11 16.98
CA SER A 166 -8.26 49.30 16.87
C SER A 166 -8.65 50.35 17.91
#